data_d5764a1f1fc2201a1d19ae4dfb31d855
#
_entry.id   d5764a1f1fc2201a1d19ae4dfb31d855
#
_cell.length_a   1.000
_cell.length_b   1.000
_cell.length_c   1.000
_cell.angle_alpha   90.00
_cell.angle_beta   90.00
_cell.angle_gamma   90.00
#
_symmetry.space_group_name_H-M   'P 1'
#
loop_
_entity.id
_entity.type
_entity.pdbx_description
1 polymer ?
#
loop_
_entity_poly.entity_id
_entity_poly.type
_entity_poly.pdbx_seq_one_letter_code
_entity_poly.pdbx_strand_id
1 'polypeptide(L)'
;MAAAPWIVSDELWKRIEPLLPRVERRFRYPGRKRLPDRQALQGILFVLYTGIAWRHLPLELGFGGGSTCYRRMVAWQGAGVWERLHALLLAELRSAGELEWSRAVADSSHVQAKKMA
;
A
#
# COMPACT_ATOMS: atom_id res chain seq x y z
N MET A 1 -4.05 -1.49 -23.29
CA MET A 1 -4.97 -1.20 -22.19
C MET A 1 -4.17 -0.85 -20.94
N ALA A 2 -4.48 0.27 -20.32
CA ALA A 2 -3.76 0.67 -19.11
C ALA A 2 -4.12 -0.25 -17.95
N ALA A 3 -3.13 -0.57 -17.11
CA ALA A 3 -3.38 -1.35 -15.92
C ALA A 3 -4.20 -0.52 -14.92
N ALA A 4 -4.92 -1.19 -14.02
CA ALA A 4 -5.66 -0.51 -12.97
C ALA A 4 -4.71 0.33 -12.11
N PRO A 5 -5.15 1.50 -11.61
CA PRO A 5 -4.26 2.41 -10.87
C PRO A 5 -3.62 1.81 -9.62
N TRP A 6 -4.27 0.84 -9.01
CA TRP A 6 -3.76 0.22 -7.78
C TRP A 6 -2.77 -0.93 -8.05
N ILE A 7 -2.56 -1.29 -9.31
CA ILE A 7 -1.61 -2.35 -9.66
C ILE A 7 -0.22 -1.74 -9.81
N VAL A 8 0.73 -2.30 -9.07
CA VAL A 8 2.11 -1.83 -9.08
C VAL A 8 2.90 -2.65 -10.10
N SER A 9 3.49 -1.95 -11.08
CA SER A 9 4.30 -2.62 -12.11
C SER A 9 5.59 -3.17 -11.51
N ASP A 10 6.23 -4.11 -12.21
CA ASP A 10 7.50 -4.66 -11.75
C ASP A 10 8.58 -3.59 -11.63
N GLU A 11 8.60 -2.66 -12.58
CA GLU A 11 9.59 -1.58 -12.57
C GLU A 11 9.39 -0.66 -11.35
N LEU A 12 8.14 -0.28 -11.09
CA LEU A 12 7.84 0.55 -9.93
C LEU A 12 8.13 -0.21 -8.64
N TRP A 13 7.81 -1.49 -8.60
CA TRP A 13 8.07 -2.31 -7.41
C TRP A 13 9.55 -2.39 -7.08
N LYS A 14 10.41 -2.49 -8.08
CA LYS A 14 11.86 -2.50 -7.85
C LYS A 14 12.35 -1.25 -7.17
N ARG A 15 11.66 -0.13 -7.36
CA ARG A 15 12.00 1.14 -6.72
C ARG A 15 11.38 1.28 -5.34
N ILE A 16 10.24 0.65 -5.11
CA ILE A 16 9.54 0.70 -3.82
C ILE A 16 10.13 -0.26 -2.81
N GLU A 17 10.42 -1.48 -3.23
CA GLU A 17 10.85 -2.54 -2.32
C GLU A 17 11.98 -2.15 -1.39
N PRO A 18 13.06 -1.48 -1.86
CA PRO A 18 14.15 -1.09 -0.97
C PRO A 18 13.76 -0.10 0.12
N LEU A 19 12.63 0.59 -0.04
CA LEU A 19 12.17 1.57 0.95
C LEU A 19 11.43 0.91 2.12
N LEU A 20 10.95 -0.31 1.91
CA LEU A 20 10.12 -0.99 2.91
C LEU A 20 10.97 -1.70 3.96
N PRO A 21 10.51 -1.72 5.23
CA PRO A 21 11.25 -2.43 6.28
C PRO A 21 11.21 -3.92 6.02
N ARG A 22 12.33 -4.56 6.26
CA ARG A 22 12.46 -6.00 6.10
C ARG A 22 12.07 -6.68 7.41
N VAL A 23 11.10 -7.59 7.33
CA VAL A 23 10.64 -8.35 8.48
C VAL A 23 11.02 -9.81 8.29
N GLU A 24 11.81 -10.33 9.21
CA GLU A 24 12.22 -11.72 9.16
C GLU A 24 11.19 -12.59 9.86
N ARG A 25 10.93 -13.77 9.27
CA ARG A 25 10.04 -14.75 9.84
C ARG A 25 10.71 -15.41 11.03
N ARG A 26 9.97 -15.65 12.11
CA ARG A 26 10.51 -16.32 13.28
C ARG A 26 11.00 -17.73 12.91
N PHE A 27 12.20 -18.06 13.36
CA PHE A 27 12.78 -19.37 13.08
C PHE A 27 12.06 -20.49 13.82
N ARG A 28 11.77 -20.29 15.10
CA ARG A 28 11.25 -21.35 15.97
C ARG A 28 9.74 -21.55 15.84
N TYR A 29 8.99 -20.45 15.83
CA TYR A 29 7.52 -20.48 15.71
C TYR A 29 7.13 -19.50 14.61
N PRO A 30 7.32 -19.91 13.33
CA PRO A 30 7.13 -18.97 12.22
C PRO A 30 5.68 -18.51 12.01
N GLY A 31 4.70 -19.33 12.46
CA GLY A 31 3.30 -18.99 12.27
C GLY A 31 2.88 -18.98 10.81
N ARG A 32 1.78 -18.28 10.52
CA ARG A 32 1.26 -18.14 9.16
C ARG A 32 2.20 -17.27 8.33
N LYS A 33 2.36 -17.67 7.06
CA LYS A 33 3.19 -16.90 6.13
C LYS A 33 2.61 -15.49 5.95
N ARG A 34 3.51 -14.51 6.04
CA ARG A 34 3.13 -13.10 5.92
C ARG A 34 2.69 -12.78 4.50
N LEU A 35 1.64 -11.96 4.36
CA LEU A 35 1.22 -11.46 3.05
C LEU A 35 2.36 -10.67 2.42
N PRO A 36 2.72 -10.94 1.15
CA PRO A 36 3.80 -10.18 0.50
C PRO A 36 3.52 -8.67 0.48
N ASP A 37 4.57 -7.88 0.67
CA ASP A 37 4.44 -6.43 0.73
C ASP A 37 3.81 -5.83 -0.52
N ARG A 38 4.15 -6.38 -1.69
CA ARG A 38 3.59 -5.88 -2.94
C ARG A 38 2.08 -6.05 -2.97
N GLN A 39 1.58 -7.20 -2.53
CA GLN A 39 0.14 -7.45 -2.50
C GLN A 39 -0.55 -6.55 -1.46
N ALA A 40 0.06 -6.39 -0.30
CA ALA A 40 -0.48 -5.51 0.72
C ALA A 40 -0.55 -4.06 0.22
N LEU A 41 0.50 -3.61 -0.47
CA LEU A 41 0.52 -2.27 -1.05
C LEU A 41 -0.59 -2.08 -2.06
N GLN A 42 -0.79 -3.06 -2.94
CA GLN A 42 -1.86 -3.00 -3.94
C GLN A 42 -3.23 -2.95 -3.27
N GLY A 43 -3.43 -3.69 -2.17
CA GLY A 43 -4.66 -3.61 -1.40
C GLY A 43 -4.87 -2.23 -0.78
N ILE A 44 -3.81 -1.66 -0.22
CA ILE A 44 -3.86 -0.31 0.34
C ILE A 44 -4.25 0.71 -0.74
N LEU A 45 -3.60 0.64 -1.89
CA LEU A 45 -3.87 1.56 -2.99
C LEU A 45 -5.29 1.39 -3.53
N PHE A 46 -5.78 0.16 -3.57
CA PHE A 46 -7.16 -0.10 -3.98
C PHE A 46 -8.15 0.62 -3.06
N VAL A 47 -7.97 0.48 -1.75
CA VAL A 47 -8.85 1.14 -0.78
C VAL A 47 -8.76 2.66 -0.90
N LEU A 48 -7.56 3.20 -1.01
CA LEU A 48 -7.37 4.64 -1.11
C LEU A 48 -7.96 5.20 -2.41
N TYR A 49 -7.79 4.47 -3.51
CA TYR A 49 -8.26 4.92 -4.82
C TYR A 49 -9.78 4.85 -4.94
N THR A 50 -10.38 3.78 -4.44
CA THR A 50 -11.83 3.58 -4.55
C THR A 50 -12.62 4.25 -3.44
N GLY A 51 -11.98 4.52 -2.30
CA GLY A 51 -12.66 5.13 -1.15
C GLY A 51 -13.54 4.18 -0.36
N ILE A 52 -13.46 2.87 -0.63
CA ILE A 52 -14.26 1.89 0.13
C ILE A 52 -13.72 1.73 1.55
N ALA A 53 -14.55 1.14 2.42
CA ALA A 53 -14.11 0.79 3.76
C ALA A 53 -13.12 -0.38 3.69
N TRP A 54 -12.16 -0.42 4.61
CA TRP A 54 -11.15 -1.48 4.63
C TRP A 54 -11.78 -2.88 4.67
N ARG A 55 -12.86 -3.04 5.45
CA ARG A 55 -13.56 -4.33 5.57
C ARG A 55 -14.18 -4.81 4.28
N HIS A 56 -14.37 -3.90 3.32
CA HIS A 56 -14.98 -4.24 2.03
C HIS A 56 -13.96 -4.61 0.95
N LEU A 57 -12.67 -4.62 1.28
CA LEU A 57 -11.65 -5.04 0.32
C LEU A 57 -11.92 -6.48 -0.12
N PRO A 58 -12.18 -6.73 -1.42
CA PRO A 58 -12.49 -8.09 -1.87
C PRO A 58 -11.30 -9.03 -1.76
N LEU A 59 -11.50 -10.17 -1.12
CA LEU A 59 -10.45 -11.18 -1.00
C LEU A 59 -10.07 -11.79 -2.36
N GLU A 60 -11.02 -11.78 -3.29
CA GLU A 60 -10.83 -12.33 -4.63
C GLU A 60 -9.73 -11.63 -5.42
N LEU A 61 -9.40 -10.40 -5.05
CA LEU A 61 -8.34 -9.65 -5.72
C LEU A 61 -6.94 -10.17 -5.40
N GLY A 62 -6.81 -10.97 -4.34
CA GLY A 62 -5.52 -11.53 -3.96
C GLY A 62 -4.63 -10.57 -3.17
N PHE A 63 -5.17 -9.44 -2.72
CA PHE A 63 -4.41 -8.45 -1.95
C PHE A 63 -4.50 -8.70 -0.44
N GLY A 64 -5.13 -9.78 -0.03
CA GLY A 64 -5.34 -10.09 1.38
C GLY A 64 -6.57 -9.41 1.93
N GLY A 65 -6.78 -9.54 3.24
CA GLY A 65 -7.90 -8.92 3.91
C GLY A 65 -7.64 -7.45 4.22
N GLY A 66 -8.73 -6.69 4.32
CA GLY A 66 -8.64 -5.25 4.59
C GLY A 66 -7.95 -4.93 5.90
N SER A 67 -8.19 -5.71 6.96
CA SER A 67 -7.54 -5.46 8.25
C SER A 67 -6.04 -5.69 8.17
N THR A 68 -5.60 -6.68 7.40
CA THR A 68 -4.18 -6.95 7.20
C THR A 68 -3.51 -5.80 6.46
N CYS A 69 -4.14 -5.32 5.38
CA CYS A 69 -3.61 -4.19 4.62
C CYS A 69 -3.57 -2.91 5.46
N TYR A 70 -4.61 -2.66 6.24
CA TYR A 70 -4.67 -1.51 7.11
C TYR A 70 -3.53 -1.52 8.14
N ARG A 71 -3.32 -2.66 8.80
CA ARG A 71 -2.24 -2.79 9.77
C ARG A 71 -0.87 -2.61 9.13
N ARG A 72 -0.71 -3.08 7.88
CA ARG A 72 0.54 -2.89 7.15
C ARG A 72 0.79 -1.41 6.87
N MET A 73 -0.24 -0.69 6.44
CA MET A 73 -0.14 0.75 6.20
C MET A 73 0.24 1.50 7.48
N VAL A 74 -0.40 1.16 8.60
CA VAL A 74 -0.10 1.79 9.89
C VAL A 74 1.36 1.52 10.28
N ALA A 75 1.82 0.29 10.11
CA ALA A 75 3.20 -0.06 10.42
C ALA A 75 4.19 0.74 9.57
N TRP A 76 3.88 0.91 8.29
CA TRP A 76 4.75 1.69 7.40
C TRP A 76 4.75 3.16 7.75
N GLN A 77 3.61 3.72 8.17
CA GLN A 77 3.56 5.09 8.65
C GLN A 77 4.41 5.27 9.91
N GLY A 78 4.30 4.33 10.85
CA GLY A 78 5.08 4.37 12.07
C GLY A 78 6.58 4.25 11.83
N ALA A 79 6.98 3.52 10.80
CA ALA A 79 8.39 3.36 10.45
C ALA A 79 8.93 4.52 9.61
N GLY A 80 8.08 5.49 9.25
CA GLY A 80 8.49 6.61 8.41
C GLY A 80 8.61 6.26 6.93
N VAL A 81 8.25 5.03 6.56
CA VAL A 81 8.35 4.55 5.18
C VAL A 81 7.33 5.21 4.29
N TRP A 82 6.15 5.49 4.84
CA TRP A 82 5.04 6.03 4.05
C TRP A 82 5.38 7.36 3.39
N GLU A 83 6.13 8.21 4.07
CA GLU A 83 6.52 9.50 3.49
C GLU A 83 7.45 9.32 2.29
N ARG A 84 8.40 8.38 2.40
CA ARG A 84 9.32 8.08 1.31
C ARG A 84 8.57 7.47 0.13
N LEU A 85 7.64 6.58 0.41
CA LEU A 85 6.80 5.96 -0.59
C LEU A 85 5.95 7.01 -1.30
N HIS A 86 5.36 7.92 -0.53
CA HIS A 86 4.57 9.03 -1.06
C HIS A 86 5.39 9.87 -2.05
N ALA A 87 6.61 10.24 -1.64
CA ALA A 87 7.48 11.05 -2.49
C ALA A 87 7.82 10.33 -3.80
N LEU A 88 8.12 9.04 -3.71
CA LEU A 88 8.43 8.24 -4.88
C LEU A 88 7.23 8.14 -5.81
N LEU A 89 6.04 7.86 -5.27
CA LEU A 89 4.83 7.74 -6.07
C LEU A 89 4.48 9.06 -6.74
N LEU A 90 4.63 10.18 -6.05
CA LEU A 90 4.37 11.48 -6.64
C LEU A 90 5.31 11.77 -7.81
N ALA A 91 6.59 11.44 -7.65
CA ALA A 91 7.58 11.65 -8.72
C ALA A 91 7.24 10.81 -9.95
N GLU A 92 6.90 9.54 -9.74
CA GLU A 92 6.53 8.65 -10.84
C GLU A 92 5.25 9.08 -11.52
N LEU A 93 4.25 9.49 -10.73
CA LEU A 93 2.95 9.86 -11.27
C LEU A 93 3.00 11.17 -12.03
N ARG A 94 3.86 12.09 -11.62
CA ARG A 94 4.07 13.34 -12.36
C ARG A 94 4.63 13.07 -13.74
N SER A 95 5.61 12.17 -13.84
CA SER A 95 6.19 11.84 -15.14
C SER A 95 5.20 11.08 -16.01
N ALA A 96 4.25 10.35 -15.40
CA ALA A 96 3.21 9.64 -16.13
C ALA A 96 1.94 10.47 -16.35
N GLY A 97 1.81 11.61 -15.68
CA GLY A 97 0.64 12.47 -15.79
C GLY A 97 -0.58 11.96 -15.05
N GLU A 98 -0.41 11.10 -14.08
CA GLU A 98 -1.52 10.49 -13.34
C GLU A 98 -1.83 11.23 -12.05
N LEU A 99 -2.55 12.35 -12.16
CA LEU A 99 -2.87 13.21 -11.02
C LEU A 99 -3.76 12.54 -9.98
N GLU A 100 -4.61 11.60 -10.41
CA GLU A 100 -5.52 10.90 -9.49
C GLU A 100 -4.76 10.08 -8.46
N TRP A 101 -3.66 9.45 -8.87
CA TRP A 101 -2.78 8.74 -7.97
C TRP A 101 -2.21 9.67 -6.90
N SER A 102 -1.76 10.85 -7.32
CA SER A 102 -1.23 11.85 -6.39
C SER A 102 -2.26 12.20 -5.32
N ARG A 103 -3.51 12.37 -5.72
CA ARG A 103 -4.59 12.67 -4.78
C ARG A 103 -4.81 11.52 -3.81
N ALA A 104 -4.88 10.29 -4.30
CA ALA A 104 -5.13 9.12 -3.47
C ALA A 104 -4.04 8.98 -2.41
N VAL A 105 -2.78 9.14 -2.80
CA VAL A 105 -1.66 9.04 -1.86
C VAL A 105 -1.65 10.20 -0.88
N ALA A 106 -1.94 11.41 -1.34
CA ALA A 106 -2.00 12.59 -0.46
C ALA A 106 -3.10 12.45 0.60
N ASP A 107 -4.24 11.88 0.22
CA ASP A 107 -5.38 11.72 1.12
C ASP A 107 -5.17 10.62 2.16
N SER A 108 -4.12 9.82 2.04
CA SER A 108 -3.88 8.71 2.96
C SER A 108 -3.81 9.16 4.42
N SER A 109 -3.21 10.32 4.70
CA SER A 109 -3.11 10.84 6.06
C SER A 109 -4.48 11.18 6.64
N HIS A 110 -5.37 11.75 5.81
CA HIS A 110 -6.72 12.09 6.25
C HIS A 110 -7.55 10.84 6.53
N VAL A 111 -7.43 9.83 5.66
CA VAL A 111 -8.13 8.57 5.85
C VAL A 111 -7.68 7.92 7.15
N GLN A 112 -6.39 7.92 7.42
CA GLN A 112 -5.83 7.37 8.64
C GLN A 112 -6.36 8.10 9.88
N ALA A 113 -6.36 9.43 9.85
CA ALA A 113 -6.83 10.23 10.98
C ALA A 113 -8.31 9.96 11.29
N LYS A 114 -9.14 9.90 10.27
CA LYS A 114 -10.57 9.63 10.44
C LYS A 114 -10.83 8.26 11.06
N LYS A 115 -10.07 7.26 10.65
CA LYS A 115 -10.25 5.90 11.15
C LYS A 115 -9.76 5.74 12.59
N MET A 116 -8.83 6.56 13.01
CA MET A 116 -8.30 6.53 14.37
C MET A 116 -9.10 7.41 15.33
N ALA A 117 -9.87 8.33 14.79
CA ALA A 117 -10.74 9.14 15.61
C ALA A 117 -12.00 8.36 15.99
#